data_ebdbda6f29cc07d093f6dc6d70a580b1
#
_entry.id   ebdbda6f29cc07d093f6dc6d70a580b1
#
_cell.length_a   1.000
_cell.length_b   1.000
_cell.length_c   1.000
_cell.angle_alpha   90.00
_cell.angle_beta   90.00
_cell.angle_gamma   90.00
#
_symmetry.space_group_name_H-M   'P 1'
#
loop_
_entity.id
_entity.type
_entity.pdbx_description
1 polymer ?
#
loop_
_entity_poly.entity_id
_entity_poly.type
_entity_poly.pdbx_seq_one_letter_code
_entity_poly.pdbx_strand_id
1 'polypeptide(L)'
;MASRKKVQNTHIGKQIRNLHGSLLDIVSLINRPQLDEVLIQEAAIPLERALFPLLVVIDKFGPIGVVDLADRVGRDYTTVSRQIAKLESLDLVERKVDAKDRRIRETAISAKGKLMTRAVDAARERLGRRVFETWDPRDFDELVRLMRKFADAIKDES
;
A
#
# COMPACT_ATOMS: atom_id res chain seq x y z
N MET A 1 38.09 -10.84 22.98
CA MET A 1 36.62 -10.78 22.86
C MET A 1 36.06 -9.41 22.43
N ALA A 2 36.57 -8.30 22.89
CA ALA A 2 36.11 -6.95 22.52
C ALA A 2 36.23 -6.60 21.01
N SER A 3 37.30 -7.08 20.34
CA SER A 3 37.52 -6.80 18.90
C SER A 3 36.47 -7.43 17.99
N ARG A 4 36.05 -8.67 18.24
CA ARG A 4 35.05 -9.39 17.44
C ARG A 4 33.67 -8.73 17.54
N LYS A 5 33.26 -8.27 18.72
CA LYS A 5 32.00 -7.58 18.99
C LYS A 5 31.97 -6.19 18.30
N LYS A 6 33.09 -5.48 18.27
CA LYS A 6 33.23 -4.17 17.60
C LYS A 6 33.14 -4.31 16.06
N VAL A 7 33.78 -5.32 15.49
CA VAL A 7 33.72 -5.63 14.04
C VAL A 7 32.30 -6.03 13.64
N GLN A 8 31.62 -6.85 14.43
CA GLN A 8 30.24 -7.28 14.19
C GLN A 8 29.25 -6.11 14.25
N ASN A 9 29.40 -5.18 15.21
CA ASN A 9 28.58 -3.97 15.30
C ASN A 9 28.81 -3.03 14.11
N THR A 10 30.03 -2.92 13.60
CA THR A 10 30.34 -2.10 12.43
C THR A 10 29.72 -2.69 11.16
N HIS A 11 29.74 -4.02 11.04
CA HIS A 11 29.09 -4.73 9.91
C HIS A 11 27.58 -4.53 9.94
N ILE A 12 26.92 -4.75 11.07
CA ILE A 12 25.48 -4.54 11.24
C ILE A 12 25.09 -3.09 10.92
N GLY A 13 25.86 -2.11 11.42
CA GLY A 13 25.60 -0.70 11.12
C GLY A 13 25.70 -0.36 9.63
N LYS A 14 26.63 -0.99 8.91
CA LYS A 14 26.73 -0.85 7.45
C LYS A 14 25.50 -1.45 6.74
N GLN A 15 25.06 -2.64 7.15
CA GLN A 15 23.90 -3.30 6.55
C GLN A 15 22.59 -2.54 6.81
N ILE A 16 22.43 -1.97 8.00
CA ILE A 16 21.27 -1.10 8.29
C ILE A 16 21.23 0.11 7.37
N ARG A 17 22.38 0.77 7.11
CA ARG A 17 22.43 1.90 6.17
C ARG A 17 22.12 1.47 4.73
N ASN A 18 22.62 0.32 4.29
CA ASN A 18 22.34 -0.20 2.96
C ASN A 18 20.84 -0.55 2.80
N LEU A 19 20.26 -1.21 3.80
CA LEU A 19 18.82 -1.51 3.83
C LEU A 19 18.00 -0.23 3.78
N HIS A 20 18.34 0.78 4.60
CA HIS A 20 17.65 2.07 4.60
C HIS A 20 17.74 2.76 3.23
N GLY A 21 18.90 2.76 2.58
CA GLY A 21 19.06 3.29 1.21
C GLY A 21 18.12 2.61 0.23
N SER A 22 18.10 1.27 0.21
CA SER A 22 17.21 0.50 -0.66
C SER A 22 15.73 0.78 -0.38
N LEU A 23 15.34 0.94 0.89
CA LEU A 23 13.97 1.30 1.25
C LEU A 23 13.60 2.70 0.76
N LEU A 24 14.50 3.68 0.88
CA LEU A 24 14.27 5.03 0.35
C LEU A 24 14.06 5.02 -1.16
N ASP A 25 14.86 4.25 -1.90
CA ASP A 25 14.70 4.09 -3.35
C ASP A 25 13.34 3.48 -3.70
N ILE A 26 12.96 2.39 -3.03
CA ILE A 26 11.67 1.72 -3.24
C ILE A 26 10.50 2.64 -2.91
N VAL A 27 10.52 3.29 -1.74
CA VAL A 27 9.44 4.21 -1.30
C VAL A 27 9.31 5.39 -2.25
N SER A 28 10.46 5.95 -2.71
CA SER A 28 10.47 7.04 -3.67
C SER A 28 9.84 6.67 -5.01
N LEU A 29 10.02 5.42 -5.44
CA LEU A 29 9.40 4.90 -6.67
C LEU A 29 7.91 4.63 -6.48
N ILE A 30 7.53 3.98 -5.38
CA ILE A 30 6.13 3.62 -5.08
C ILE A 30 5.25 4.87 -4.91
N ASN A 31 5.80 5.93 -4.31
CA ASN A 31 5.06 7.18 -4.09
C ASN A 31 5.00 8.10 -5.32
N ARG A 32 5.57 7.70 -6.45
CA ARG A 32 5.44 8.50 -7.68
C ARG A 32 4.02 8.43 -8.23
N PRO A 33 3.38 9.59 -8.49
CA PRO A 33 2.04 9.62 -9.11
C PRO A 33 1.95 8.86 -10.44
N GLN A 34 3.06 8.78 -11.16
CA GLN A 34 3.16 8.06 -12.43
C GLN A 34 2.95 6.55 -12.27
N LEU A 35 3.30 5.97 -11.12
CA LEU A 35 3.04 4.54 -10.89
C LEU A 35 1.54 4.26 -10.79
N ASP A 36 0.78 5.13 -10.15
CA ASP A 36 -0.68 5.03 -10.10
C ASP A 36 -1.28 5.10 -11.50
N GLU A 37 -0.80 6.02 -12.35
CA GLU A 37 -1.23 6.14 -13.75
C GLU A 37 -0.93 4.88 -14.55
N VAL A 38 0.27 4.32 -14.40
CA VAL A 38 0.66 3.06 -15.06
C VAL A 38 -0.26 1.91 -14.63
N LEU A 39 -0.57 1.80 -13.34
CA LEU A 39 -1.47 0.76 -12.82
C LEU A 39 -2.90 0.94 -13.34
N ILE A 40 -3.42 2.15 -13.35
CA ILE A 40 -4.76 2.48 -13.87
C ILE A 40 -4.87 2.11 -15.35
N GLN A 41 -3.86 2.46 -16.15
CA GLN A 41 -3.80 2.15 -17.58
C GLN A 41 -3.66 0.64 -17.83
N GLU A 42 -2.73 -0.02 -17.15
CA GLU A 42 -2.51 -1.47 -17.27
C GLU A 42 -3.73 -2.29 -16.83
N ALA A 43 -4.47 -1.81 -15.81
CA ALA A 43 -5.72 -2.40 -15.36
C ALA A 43 -6.92 -2.07 -16.26
N ALA A 44 -6.77 -1.12 -17.18
CA ALA A 44 -7.82 -0.61 -18.06
C ALA A 44 -9.09 -0.17 -17.29
N ILE A 45 -8.92 0.50 -16.15
CA ILE A 45 -10.03 0.95 -15.32
C ILE A 45 -10.33 2.43 -15.54
N PRO A 46 -11.62 2.84 -15.60
CA PRO A 46 -12.03 4.23 -15.76
C PRO A 46 -12.04 4.96 -14.41
N LEU A 47 -10.87 5.12 -13.78
CA LEU A 47 -10.73 5.77 -12.48
C LEU A 47 -9.77 6.95 -12.56
N GLU A 48 -10.19 8.09 -12.00
CA GLU A 48 -9.32 9.25 -11.84
C GLU A 48 -8.18 8.92 -10.87
N ARG A 49 -6.95 9.30 -11.21
CA ARG A 49 -5.77 9.07 -10.38
C ARG A 49 -5.92 9.56 -8.93
N ALA A 50 -6.60 10.70 -8.74
CA ALA A 50 -6.80 11.25 -7.40
C ALA A 50 -7.63 10.35 -6.47
N LEU A 51 -8.47 9.47 -7.03
CA LEU A 51 -9.32 8.54 -6.29
C LEU A 51 -8.66 7.17 -6.09
N PHE A 52 -7.65 6.85 -6.88
CA PHE A 52 -7.02 5.54 -6.90
C PHE A 52 -6.44 5.13 -5.53
N PRO A 53 -5.61 5.96 -4.84
CA PRO A 53 -5.07 5.58 -3.53
C PRO A 53 -6.15 5.30 -2.48
N LEU A 54 -7.25 6.09 -2.50
CA LEU A 54 -8.36 5.88 -1.58
C LEU A 54 -9.02 4.53 -1.82
N LEU A 55 -9.34 4.21 -3.07
CA LEU A 55 -10.00 2.95 -3.41
C LEU A 55 -9.17 1.73 -2.96
N VAL A 56 -7.86 1.77 -3.20
CA VAL A 56 -6.93 0.71 -2.79
C VAL A 56 -6.86 0.57 -1.26
N VAL A 57 -6.80 1.69 -0.52
CA VAL A 57 -6.75 1.67 0.94
C VAL A 57 -8.07 1.19 1.53
N ILE A 58 -9.21 1.61 0.98
CA ILE A 58 -10.53 1.14 1.43
C ILE A 58 -10.70 -0.35 1.18
N ASP A 59 -10.23 -0.86 0.04
CA ASP A 59 -10.27 -2.31 -0.23
C ASP A 59 -9.46 -3.12 0.75
N LYS A 60 -8.30 -2.62 1.13
CA LYS A 60 -7.37 -3.33 2.01
C LYS A 60 -7.71 -3.24 3.50
N PHE A 61 -8.21 -2.11 3.94
CA PHE A 61 -8.39 -1.79 5.36
C PHE A 61 -9.84 -1.50 5.77
N GLY A 62 -10.76 -1.47 4.80
CA GLY A 62 -12.17 -1.19 5.09
C GLY A 62 -12.89 -2.33 5.83
N PRO A 63 -14.00 -2.02 6.52
CA PRO A 63 -14.57 -0.69 6.67
C PRO A 63 -13.66 0.27 7.44
N ILE A 64 -13.55 1.53 6.99
CA ILE A 64 -12.61 2.51 7.55
C ILE A 64 -13.27 3.89 7.67
N GLY A 65 -13.02 4.59 8.79
CA GLY A 65 -13.46 5.96 9.00
C GLY A 65 -12.68 6.98 8.16
N VAL A 66 -13.28 8.16 7.94
CA VAL A 66 -12.67 9.20 7.10
C VAL A 66 -11.35 9.72 7.68
N VAL A 67 -11.25 9.83 9.00
CA VAL A 67 -10.02 10.30 9.68
C VAL A 67 -8.88 9.32 9.45
N ASP A 68 -9.10 8.04 9.73
CA ASP A 68 -8.08 7.00 9.55
C ASP A 68 -7.66 6.86 8.07
N LEU A 69 -8.64 7.02 7.16
CA LEU A 69 -8.35 7.00 5.73
C LEU A 69 -7.49 8.20 5.31
N ALA A 70 -7.81 9.40 5.82
CA ALA A 70 -7.06 10.62 5.56
C ALA A 70 -5.59 10.49 6.02
N ASP A 71 -5.38 9.98 7.22
CA ASP A 71 -4.05 9.73 7.77
C ASP A 71 -3.25 8.73 6.91
N ARG A 72 -3.89 7.63 6.49
CA ARG A 72 -3.23 6.60 5.67
C ARG A 72 -2.82 7.09 4.28
N VAL A 73 -3.63 7.95 3.66
CA VAL A 73 -3.32 8.50 2.33
C VAL A 73 -2.55 9.82 2.38
N GLY A 74 -2.26 10.36 3.58
CA GLY A 74 -1.52 11.60 3.78
C GLY A 74 -2.24 12.82 3.21
N ARG A 75 -3.57 12.90 3.35
CA ARG A 75 -4.40 13.99 2.85
C ARG A 75 -5.28 14.57 3.97
N ASP A 76 -5.73 15.80 3.79
CA ASP A 76 -6.66 16.44 4.73
C ASP A 76 -8.07 15.82 4.68
N TYR A 77 -8.78 15.90 5.81
CA TYR A 77 -10.13 15.37 6.00
C TYR A 77 -11.12 15.87 4.93
N THR A 78 -11.10 17.17 4.62
CA THR A 78 -12.05 17.77 3.68
C THR A 78 -11.88 17.23 2.27
N THR A 79 -10.63 17.09 1.84
CA THR A 79 -10.29 16.50 0.53
C THR A 79 -10.74 15.04 0.47
N VAL A 80 -10.40 14.23 1.49
CA VAL A 80 -10.78 12.82 1.54
C VAL A 80 -12.30 12.65 1.60
N SER A 81 -13.01 13.45 2.39
CA SER A 81 -14.47 13.41 2.47
C SER A 81 -15.14 13.66 1.11
N ARG A 82 -14.64 14.64 0.34
CA ARG A 82 -15.13 14.90 -1.03
C ARG A 82 -14.82 13.75 -2.00
N GLN A 83 -13.63 13.17 -1.88
CA GLN A 83 -13.20 12.06 -2.72
C GLN A 83 -14.00 10.78 -2.41
N ILE A 84 -14.34 10.52 -1.15
CA ILE A 84 -15.26 9.43 -0.76
C ILE A 84 -16.64 9.66 -1.39
N ALA A 85 -17.19 10.87 -1.31
CA ALA A 85 -18.48 11.18 -1.92
C ALA A 85 -18.47 10.94 -3.46
N LYS A 86 -17.33 11.23 -4.10
CA LYS A 86 -17.15 10.93 -5.52
C LYS A 86 -17.09 9.42 -5.78
N LEU A 87 -16.36 8.64 -4.97
CA LEU A 87 -16.32 7.18 -5.07
C LEU A 87 -17.70 6.55 -4.84
N GLU A 88 -18.50 7.10 -3.90
CA GLU A 88 -19.90 6.69 -3.68
C GLU A 88 -20.76 6.97 -4.93
N SER A 89 -20.62 8.15 -5.54
CA SER A 89 -21.37 8.50 -6.75
C SER A 89 -21.03 7.63 -7.96
N LEU A 90 -19.89 6.95 -7.93
CA LEU A 90 -19.44 5.98 -8.93
C LEU A 90 -19.82 4.53 -8.57
N ASP A 91 -20.50 4.33 -7.45
CA ASP A 91 -20.84 3.01 -6.86
C ASP A 91 -19.62 2.14 -6.54
N LEU A 92 -18.46 2.75 -6.25
CA LEU A 92 -17.23 2.02 -5.96
C LEU A 92 -17.04 1.73 -4.48
N VAL A 93 -17.68 2.51 -3.63
CA VAL A 93 -17.70 2.34 -2.18
C VAL A 93 -19.10 2.55 -1.63
N GLU A 94 -19.36 2.03 -0.44
CA GLU A 94 -20.62 2.18 0.29
C GLU A 94 -20.35 2.63 1.73
N ARG A 95 -21.29 3.39 2.31
CA ARG A 95 -21.21 3.75 3.72
C ARG A 95 -21.79 2.65 4.58
N LYS A 96 -21.07 2.30 5.63
CA LYS A 96 -21.54 1.42 6.68
C LYS A 96 -21.61 2.17 7.99
N VAL A 97 -22.54 1.76 8.82
CA VAL A 97 -22.62 2.21 10.22
C VAL A 97 -21.80 1.23 11.04
N ASP A 98 -20.92 1.74 11.90
CA ASP A 98 -20.15 0.89 12.81
C ASP A 98 -21.11 0.06 13.69
N ALA A 99 -20.81 -1.22 13.86
CA ALA A 99 -21.63 -2.14 14.63
C ALA A 99 -21.63 -1.81 16.15
N LYS A 100 -20.59 -1.13 16.64
CA LYS A 100 -20.42 -0.77 18.05
C LYS A 100 -20.89 0.64 18.36
N ASP A 101 -20.71 1.59 17.43
CA ASP A 101 -21.17 2.98 17.57
C ASP A 101 -21.86 3.46 16.30
N ARG A 102 -23.19 3.55 16.33
CA ARG A 102 -24.02 4.02 15.22
C ARG A 102 -23.77 5.47 14.78
N ARG A 103 -22.98 6.22 15.52
CA ARG A 103 -22.57 7.59 15.18
C ARG A 103 -21.37 7.60 14.21
N ILE A 104 -20.61 6.51 14.20
CA ILE A 104 -19.42 6.36 13.33
C ILE A 104 -19.90 5.84 11.99
N ARG A 105 -19.58 6.60 10.94
CA ARG A 105 -19.80 6.19 9.56
C ARG A 105 -18.46 5.76 8.96
N GLU A 106 -18.42 4.51 8.53
CA GLU A 106 -17.28 3.92 7.86
C GLU A 106 -17.55 3.76 6.37
N THR A 107 -16.48 3.71 5.60
CA THR A 107 -16.52 3.48 4.16
C THR A 107 -15.99 2.08 3.88
N ALA A 108 -16.74 1.30 3.10
CA ALA A 108 -16.36 -0.03 2.66
C ALA A 108 -16.34 -0.12 1.14
N ILE A 109 -15.54 -1.04 0.61
CA ILE A 109 -15.51 -1.32 -0.81
C ILE A 109 -16.87 -1.95 -1.24
N SER A 110 -17.41 -1.51 -2.37
CA SER A 110 -18.57 -2.14 -2.99
C SER A 110 -18.18 -3.36 -3.84
N ALA A 111 -19.16 -4.11 -4.31
CA ALA A 111 -18.92 -5.20 -5.26
C ALA A 111 -18.26 -4.71 -6.55
N LYS A 112 -18.72 -3.55 -7.09
CA LYS A 112 -18.14 -2.90 -8.27
C LYS A 112 -16.71 -2.42 -8.01
N GLY A 113 -16.47 -1.77 -6.86
CA GLY A 113 -15.14 -1.36 -6.44
C GLY A 113 -14.19 -2.55 -6.30
N LYS A 114 -14.66 -3.67 -5.76
CA LYS A 114 -13.87 -4.89 -5.63
C LYS A 114 -13.47 -5.51 -6.98
N LEU A 115 -14.34 -5.45 -7.98
CA LEU A 115 -13.98 -5.86 -9.33
C LEU A 115 -12.86 -4.97 -9.90
N MET A 116 -12.93 -3.68 -9.64
CA MET A 116 -11.92 -2.72 -10.09
C MET A 116 -10.57 -2.95 -9.39
N THR A 117 -10.54 -3.16 -8.08
CA THR A 117 -9.29 -3.44 -7.36
C THR A 117 -8.67 -4.79 -7.74
N ARG A 118 -9.48 -5.80 -8.06
CA ARG A 118 -8.97 -7.06 -8.63
C ARG A 118 -8.29 -6.87 -9.99
N ALA A 119 -8.81 -6.00 -10.84
CA ALA A 119 -8.15 -5.65 -12.10
C ALA A 119 -6.80 -4.95 -11.85
N VAL A 120 -6.73 -4.11 -10.82
CA VAL A 120 -5.47 -3.47 -10.37
C VAL A 120 -4.48 -4.52 -9.85
N ASP A 121 -4.92 -5.48 -9.06
CA ASP A 121 -4.05 -6.55 -8.56
C ASP A 121 -3.48 -7.39 -9.69
N ALA A 122 -4.30 -7.76 -10.68
CA ALA A 122 -3.84 -8.46 -11.88
C ALA A 122 -2.83 -7.62 -12.71
N ALA A 123 -3.04 -6.31 -12.80
CA ALA A 123 -2.10 -5.39 -13.44
C ALA A 123 -0.76 -5.34 -12.67
N ARG A 124 -0.82 -5.27 -11.34
CA ARG A 124 0.35 -5.29 -10.47
C ARG A 124 1.14 -6.58 -10.62
N GLU A 125 0.46 -7.73 -10.71
CA GLU A 125 1.13 -9.02 -10.97
C GLU A 125 1.84 -9.03 -12.33
N ARG A 126 1.20 -8.54 -13.39
CA ARG A 126 1.83 -8.47 -14.72
C ARG A 126 3.07 -7.58 -14.72
N LEU A 127 3.00 -6.41 -14.10
CA LEU A 127 4.13 -5.50 -13.97
C LEU A 127 5.24 -6.10 -13.11
N GLY A 128 4.88 -6.72 -11.97
CA GLY A 128 5.82 -7.39 -11.08
C GLY A 128 6.56 -8.54 -11.78
N ARG A 129 5.87 -9.35 -12.59
CA ARG A 129 6.52 -10.43 -13.36
C ARG A 129 7.64 -9.91 -14.26
N ARG A 130 7.47 -8.76 -14.90
CA ARG A 130 8.51 -8.13 -15.73
C ARG A 130 9.74 -7.73 -14.91
N VAL A 131 9.54 -7.24 -13.68
CA VAL A 131 10.64 -6.85 -12.78
C VAL A 131 11.46 -8.06 -12.34
N PHE A 132 10.78 -9.19 -12.07
CA PHE A 132 11.41 -10.39 -11.52
C PHE A 132 11.70 -11.47 -12.58
N GLU A 133 11.53 -11.17 -13.87
CA GLU A 133 11.68 -12.13 -14.97
C GLU A 133 13.08 -12.79 -15.01
N THR A 134 14.10 -12.04 -14.63
CA THR A 134 15.50 -12.51 -14.66
C THR A 134 16.01 -13.01 -13.31
N TRP A 135 15.16 -12.98 -12.27
CA TRP A 135 15.58 -13.39 -10.94
C TRP A 135 15.52 -14.91 -10.78
N ASP A 136 16.43 -15.46 -9.95
CA ASP A 136 16.26 -16.82 -9.46
C ASP A 136 14.97 -16.88 -8.61
N PRO A 137 14.09 -17.87 -8.86
CA PRO A 137 12.84 -18.03 -8.06
C PRO A 137 13.09 -18.11 -6.56
N ARG A 138 14.21 -18.69 -6.12
CA ARG A 138 14.60 -18.79 -4.71
C ARG A 138 14.88 -17.41 -4.09
N ASP A 139 15.53 -16.53 -4.85
CA ASP A 139 15.82 -15.16 -4.39
C ASP A 139 14.53 -14.34 -4.25
N PHE A 140 13.58 -14.54 -5.17
CA PHE A 140 12.27 -13.90 -5.06
C PHE A 140 11.47 -14.40 -3.87
N ASP A 141 11.40 -15.72 -3.64
CA ASP A 141 10.72 -16.31 -2.48
C ASP A 141 11.34 -15.82 -1.17
N GLU A 142 12.68 -15.75 -1.12
CA GLU A 142 13.41 -15.28 0.06
C GLU A 142 13.16 -13.77 0.30
N LEU A 143 13.13 -12.95 -0.74
CA LEU A 143 12.76 -11.55 -0.65
C LEU A 143 11.36 -11.38 -0.03
N VAL A 144 10.37 -12.10 -0.54
CA VAL A 144 8.99 -12.05 -0.03
C VAL A 144 8.94 -12.44 1.44
N ARG A 145 9.61 -13.53 1.82
CA ARG A 145 9.68 -14.01 3.19
C ARG A 145 10.33 -12.99 4.14
N LEU A 146 11.48 -12.43 3.76
CA LEU A 146 12.24 -11.48 4.56
C LEU A 146 11.53 -10.12 4.65
N MET A 147 10.93 -9.64 3.58
CA MET A 147 10.14 -8.41 3.60
C MET A 147 8.92 -8.51 4.52
N ARG A 148 8.25 -9.67 4.55
CA ARG A 148 7.16 -9.91 5.49
C ARG A 148 7.65 -9.87 6.94
N LYS A 149 8.72 -10.61 7.24
CA LYS A 149 9.34 -10.63 8.57
C LYS A 149 9.77 -9.23 9.03
N PHE A 150 10.34 -8.45 8.14
CA PHE A 150 10.77 -7.08 8.44
C PHE A 150 9.58 -6.15 8.72
N ALA A 151 8.54 -6.22 7.89
CA ALA A 151 7.33 -5.42 8.09
C ALA A 151 6.60 -5.74 9.40
N ASP A 152 6.60 -7.00 9.82
CA ASP A 152 6.00 -7.43 11.09
C ASP A 152 6.84 -6.93 12.27
N ALA A 153 8.17 -7.04 12.21
CA ALA A 153 9.06 -6.55 13.26
C ALA A 153 8.93 -5.04 13.50
N ILE A 154 8.77 -4.23 12.44
CA ILE A 154 8.55 -2.77 12.60
C ILE A 154 7.23 -2.47 13.31
N LYS A 155 6.17 -3.24 13.03
CA LYS A 155 4.87 -3.03 13.67
C LYS A 155 4.89 -3.33 15.16
N ASP A 156 5.69 -4.30 15.58
CA ASP A 156 5.81 -4.70 16.98
C ASP A 156 6.57 -3.66 17.81
N GLU A 157 7.40 -2.82 17.19
CA GLU A 157 8.17 -1.74 17.82
C GLU A 157 7.45 -0.37 17.80
N SER A 158 6.31 -0.26 17.10
CA SER A 158 5.54 0.99 16.92
C SER A 158 4.32 1.06 17.83
#